data_8f4fd433c4999db0183946ce0abb4070
#
_entry.id   8f4fd433c4999db0183946ce0abb4070
#
_cell.length_a   1.000
_cell.length_b   1.000
_cell.length_c   1.000
_cell.angle_alpha   90.00
_cell.angle_beta   90.00
_cell.angle_gamma   90.00
#
_symmetry.space_group_name_H-M   'P 1'
#
loop_
_entity.id
_entity.type
_entity.pdbx_description
1 polymer ?
#
loop_
_entity_poly.entity_id
_entity_poly.type
_entity_poly.pdbx_seq_one_letter_code
_entity_poly.pdbx_strand_id
1 'polypeptide(L)'
;MAGSWDTSVLPRVHPTVVHMLADAAARSGGATALVCGDRQLSYAQYLRCVAGFARELAGLGARGARVALICGNSLDIPVATFAVHAAAAQAVPINPTYTARELTHILVDAEAHVVIYDEDVAATVEPLCASLKVPHAIRIGGKTGRSLDAWKQDAALALPEPLPAASDFATLQYTGGTTGLPKGVNITHAQMSVNISQREAALPTRADDERILCMMPLFHVFAVAMCLHLAAYCRGRLVIMPRYKPDVLLDLLVRERITRLPAGPTVFIGLLSHEAFAATDFSSLRTAYSGSAPLPEETLRKWQAATGTPILEGFGQTEAGPVLTYVREGALKAGSVGPVLPLTELQIVDVETGTKVLGAGEIGEIRARGPQIMSGYRNRPKETAEALRDGWLYTGDIGEFDEQGYFTIRDRKKDMAIVGGYNVYPREVDEVLYSHADVKEAAASGVPDSYYGESIRAYVVLKEGARASAEDLIAHCRSNLARYKVPSKIYLVAELPRTTVGKVDRKTLRQKLAAEG
;
A
#
# COMPACT_ATOMS: atom_id res chain seq x y z
N MET A 1 22.29 17.98 3.78
CA MET A 1 22.01 18.07 5.24
C MET A 1 20.49 18.05 5.35
N ALA A 2 19.92 16.99 5.95
CA ALA A 2 18.49 16.97 6.25
C ALA A 2 18.23 18.07 7.30
N GLY A 3 17.43 19.08 6.93
CA GLY A 3 16.99 20.10 7.88
C GLY A 3 16.29 19.44 9.08
N SER A 4 16.48 19.96 10.26
CA SER A 4 15.74 19.51 11.43
C SER A 4 14.27 19.93 11.27
N TRP A 5 13.38 18.94 11.09
CA TRP A 5 11.94 19.18 11.05
C TRP A 5 11.40 19.35 12.46
N ASP A 6 10.62 20.42 12.70
CA ASP A 6 9.94 20.62 13.97
C ASP A 6 8.69 19.72 14.05
N THR A 7 8.82 18.57 14.68
CA THR A 7 7.74 17.61 14.85
C THR A 7 6.76 17.97 15.98
N SER A 8 6.97 19.06 16.70
CA SER A 8 6.07 19.50 17.78
C SER A 8 4.67 19.89 17.30
N VAL A 9 4.52 20.21 16.00
CA VAL A 9 3.24 20.52 15.35
C VAL A 9 2.39 19.28 15.05
N LEU A 10 2.96 18.09 15.21
CA LEU A 10 2.26 16.83 14.97
C LEU A 10 1.64 16.30 16.27
N PRO A 11 0.61 15.43 16.18
CA PRO A 11 0.22 14.57 17.28
C PRO A 11 1.43 13.75 17.78
N ARG A 12 1.21 12.93 18.81
CA ARG A 12 2.32 12.19 19.43
C ARG A 12 3.17 11.42 18.41
N VAL A 13 4.45 11.78 18.29
CA VAL A 13 5.46 11.02 17.54
C VAL A 13 6.18 10.10 18.52
N HIS A 14 6.06 8.79 18.35
CA HIS A 14 6.78 7.82 19.17
C HIS A 14 8.24 7.69 18.68
N PRO A 15 9.22 7.43 19.58
CA PRO A 15 10.62 7.23 19.16
C PRO A 15 10.75 6.11 18.12
N THR A 16 10.01 5.01 18.31
CA THR A 16 9.94 3.89 17.37
C THR A 16 8.53 3.28 17.40
N VAL A 17 8.21 2.44 16.41
CA VAL A 17 6.94 1.69 16.40
C VAL A 17 6.84 0.71 17.59
N VAL A 18 7.96 0.27 18.16
CA VAL A 18 7.98 -0.59 19.36
C VAL A 18 7.49 0.21 20.59
N HIS A 19 7.96 1.44 20.76
CA HIS A 19 7.47 2.33 21.81
C HIS A 19 5.98 2.63 21.66
N MET A 20 5.47 2.74 20.42
CA MET A 20 4.06 2.92 20.13
C MET A 20 3.23 1.73 20.63
N LEU A 21 3.63 0.49 20.34
CA LEU A 21 2.93 -0.70 20.82
C LEU A 21 3.03 -0.84 22.35
N ALA A 22 4.19 -0.54 22.94
CA ALA A 22 4.38 -0.56 24.39
C ALA A 22 3.47 0.46 25.09
N ASP A 23 3.34 1.68 24.54
CA ASP A 23 2.40 2.70 25.05
C ASP A 23 0.93 2.22 24.93
N ALA A 24 0.56 1.59 23.81
CA ALA A 24 -0.77 1.03 23.64
C ALA A 24 -1.07 -0.05 24.68
N ALA A 25 -0.14 -0.95 24.93
CA ALA A 25 -0.28 -1.99 25.95
C ALA A 25 -0.34 -1.44 27.39
N ALA A 26 0.43 -0.39 27.67
CA ALA A 26 0.43 0.26 28.99
C ALA A 26 -0.91 0.98 29.26
N ARG A 27 -1.53 1.60 28.25
CA ARG A 27 -2.75 2.40 28.39
C ARG A 27 -4.04 1.59 28.23
N SER A 28 -4.04 0.55 27.40
CA SER A 28 -5.23 -0.23 27.03
C SER A 28 -4.96 -1.74 27.04
N GLY A 29 -4.13 -2.22 27.99
CA GLY A 29 -3.64 -3.61 28.05
C GLY A 29 -4.72 -4.68 28.00
N GLY A 30 -5.88 -4.45 28.61
CA GLY A 30 -7.02 -5.37 28.60
C GLY A 30 -7.87 -5.34 27.32
N ALA A 31 -7.75 -4.27 26.51
CA ALA A 31 -8.54 -4.13 25.29
C ALA A 31 -8.05 -5.12 24.21
N THR A 32 -8.99 -5.62 23.40
CA THR A 32 -8.67 -6.50 22.27
C THR A 32 -7.89 -5.72 21.20
N ALA A 33 -6.66 -6.16 20.90
CA ALA A 33 -5.79 -5.57 19.91
C ALA A 33 -5.91 -6.24 18.53
N LEU A 34 -5.85 -7.57 18.51
CA LEU A 34 -5.84 -8.38 17.29
C LEU A 34 -6.99 -9.40 17.31
N VAL A 35 -7.65 -9.57 16.17
CA VAL A 35 -8.66 -10.61 15.91
C VAL A 35 -8.37 -11.25 14.55
N CYS A 36 -8.37 -12.59 14.51
CA CYS A 36 -8.26 -13.35 13.26
C CYS A 36 -9.03 -14.68 13.41
N GLY A 37 -10.21 -14.78 12.78
CA GLY A 37 -11.13 -15.88 13.02
C GLY A 37 -11.53 -15.95 14.49
N ASP A 38 -11.36 -17.14 15.11
CA ASP A 38 -11.67 -17.37 16.53
C ASP A 38 -10.51 -17.01 17.48
N ARG A 39 -9.36 -16.61 16.95
CA ARG A 39 -8.19 -16.22 17.74
C ARG A 39 -8.17 -14.72 17.97
N GLN A 40 -7.85 -14.33 19.22
CA GLN A 40 -7.66 -12.92 19.57
C GLN A 40 -6.57 -12.73 20.60
N LEU A 41 -6.01 -11.53 20.64
CA LEU A 41 -5.04 -11.08 21.66
C LEU A 41 -5.46 -9.71 22.19
N SER A 42 -5.37 -9.52 23.51
CA SER A 42 -5.39 -8.19 24.11
C SER A 42 -4.04 -7.48 23.88
N TYR A 43 -3.99 -6.16 24.08
CA TYR A 43 -2.73 -5.41 23.93
C TYR A 43 -1.63 -5.93 24.87
N ALA A 44 -1.96 -6.28 26.12
CA ALA A 44 -1.00 -6.89 27.04
C ALA A 44 -0.51 -8.25 26.54
N GLN A 45 -1.40 -9.10 26.06
CA GLN A 45 -1.03 -10.39 25.47
C GLN A 45 -0.20 -10.24 24.22
N TYR A 46 -0.57 -9.30 23.34
CA TYR A 46 0.17 -8.99 22.12
C TYR A 46 1.60 -8.57 22.44
N LEU A 47 1.80 -7.64 23.40
CA LEU A 47 3.14 -7.18 23.79
C LEU A 47 3.97 -8.32 24.38
N ARG A 48 3.38 -9.23 25.17
CA ARG A 48 4.07 -10.43 25.69
C ARG A 48 4.54 -11.35 24.57
N CYS A 49 3.67 -11.62 23.61
CA CYS A 49 4.03 -12.43 22.44
C CYS A 49 5.17 -11.78 21.64
N VAL A 50 5.11 -10.47 21.42
CA VAL A 50 6.19 -9.70 20.79
C VAL A 50 7.48 -9.81 21.60
N ALA A 51 7.43 -9.63 22.91
CA ALA A 51 8.60 -9.72 23.78
C ALA A 51 9.25 -11.11 23.78
N GLY A 52 8.44 -12.18 23.86
CA GLY A 52 8.93 -13.55 23.82
C GLY A 52 9.64 -13.87 22.51
N PHE A 53 9.02 -13.55 21.39
CA PHE A 53 9.62 -13.82 20.09
C PHE A 53 10.81 -12.90 19.78
N ALA A 54 10.77 -11.63 20.23
CA ALA A 54 11.91 -10.71 20.08
C ALA A 54 13.16 -11.18 20.83
N ARG A 55 13.01 -11.73 22.05
CA ARG A 55 14.11 -12.32 22.82
C ARG A 55 14.72 -13.53 22.10
N GLU A 56 13.89 -14.35 21.52
CA GLU A 56 14.36 -15.48 20.70
C GLU A 56 15.15 -15.00 19.49
N LEU A 57 14.62 -14.05 18.71
CA LEU A 57 15.32 -13.46 17.57
C LEU A 57 16.65 -12.82 17.98
N ALA A 58 16.67 -12.13 19.11
CA ALA A 58 17.91 -11.57 19.67
C ALA A 58 18.94 -12.68 20.02
N GLY A 59 18.47 -13.80 20.57
CA GLY A 59 19.31 -14.99 20.84
C GLY A 59 19.88 -15.65 19.58
N LEU A 60 19.22 -15.48 18.44
CA LEU A 60 19.69 -15.90 17.13
C LEU A 60 20.63 -14.89 16.43
N GLY A 61 20.99 -13.80 17.10
CA GLY A 61 21.86 -12.75 16.55
C GLY A 61 21.17 -11.82 15.55
N ALA A 62 19.85 -11.67 15.64
CA ALA A 62 19.09 -10.85 14.69
C ALA A 62 19.32 -9.34 14.83
N ARG A 63 19.87 -8.84 15.96
CA ARG A 63 20.13 -7.41 16.17
C ARG A 63 21.01 -6.82 15.06
N GLY A 64 20.52 -5.75 14.43
CA GLY A 64 21.18 -5.09 13.28
C GLY A 64 21.16 -5.89 11.98
N ALA A 65 20.66 -7.14 12.02
CA ALA A 65 20.49 -7.97 10.83
C ALA A 65 19.13 -7.77 10.18
N ARG A 66 18.93 -8.40 9.02
CA ARG A 66 17.67 -8.40 8.28
C ARG A 66 16.93 -9.72 8.49
N VAL A 67 15.65 -9.59 8.82
CA VAL A 67 14.74 -10.71 9.07
C VAL A 67 13.65 -10.69 8.01
N ALA A 68 13.67 -11.67 7.12
CA ALA A 68 12.66 -11.82 6.07
C ALA A 68 11.36 -12.40 6.66
N LEU A 69 10.22 -11.84 6.24
CA LEU A 69 8.87 -12.24 6.63
C LEU A 69 8.12 -12.67 5.36
N ILE A 70 8.01 -13.97 5.12
CA ILE A 70 7.35 -14.57 3.95
C ILE A 70 6.05 -15.22 4.41
N CYS A 71 5.06 -14.40 4.76
CA CYS A 71 3.84 -14.84 5.42
C CYS A 71 2.60 -14.16 4.85
N GLY A 72 1.50 -14.91 4.79
CA GLY A 72 0.17 -14.38 4.54
C GLY A 72 -0.43 -13.70 5.78
N ASN A 73 -1.62 -13.13 5.62
CA ASN A 73 -2.34 -12.52 6.73
C ASN A 73 -2.76 -13.56 7.77
N SER A 74 -2.33 -13.36 9.00
CA SER A 74 -2.68 -14.21 10.15
C SER A 74 -2.53 -13.40 11.43
N LEU A 75 -2.93 -13.99 12.57
CA LEU A 75 -2.70 -13.37 13.88
C LEU A 75 -1.20 -13.31 14.23
N ASP A 76 -0.40 -14.21 13.66
CA ASP A 76 1.04 -14.33 13.97
C ASP A 76 1.89 -13.27 13.26
N ILE A 77 1.48 -12.75 12.08
CA ILE A 77 2.29 -11.78 11.33
C ILE A 77 2.44 -10.41 12.00
N PRO A 78 1.43 -9.81 12.65
CA PRO A 78 1.62 -8.63 13.48
C PRO A 78 2.62 -8.86 14.63
N VAL A 79 2.53 -10.03 15.29
CA VAL A 79 3.47 -10.41 16.36
C VAL A 79 4.89 -10.50 15.82
N ALA A 80 5.09 -11.22 14.71
CA ALA A 80 6.40 -11.37 14.09
C ALA A 80 7.00 -10.02 13.67
N THR A 81 6.19 -9.15 13.03
CA THR A 81 6.64 -7.83 12.57
C THR A 81 7.16 -6.97 13.73
N PHE A 82 6.36 -6.83 14.81
CA PHE A 82 6.81 -6.06 15.98
C PHE A 82 7.93 -6.74 16.76
N ALA A 83 8.00 -8.08 16.76
CA ALA A 83 9.11 -8.80 17.40
C ALA A 83 10.45 -8.57 16.68
N VAL A 84 10.44 -8.54 15.34
CA VAL A 84 11.62 -8.18 14.55
C VAL A 84 12.09 -6.77 14.90
N HIS A 85 11.17 -5.80 14.95
CA HIS A 85 11.50 -4.44 15.36
C HIS A 85 12.02 -4.39 16.81
N ALA A 86 11.38 -5.11 17.75
CA ALA A 86 11.79 -5.13 19.15
C ALA A 86 13.15 -5.81 19.38
N ALA A 87 13.53 -6.75 18.51
CA ALA A 87 14.88 -7.33 18.51
C ALA A 87 15.96 -6.37 17.92
N ALA A 88 15.57 -5.14 17.58
CA ALA A 88 16.38 -4.17 16.85
C ALA A 88 16.95 -4.73 15.53
N ALA A 89 16.14 -5.48 14.82
CA ALA A 89 16.40 -6.01 13.49
C ALA A 89 15.59 -5.25 12.44
N GLN A 90 16.04 -5.29 11.19
CA GLN A 90 15.33 -4.71 10.06
C GLN A 90 14.37 -5.74 9.46
N ALA A 91 13.07 -5.46 9.47
CA ALA A 91 12.06 -6.32 8.86
C ALA A 91 12.12 -6.24 7.33
N VAL A 92 12.04 -7.40 6.66
CA VAL A 92 11.95 -7.51 5.20
C VAL A 92 10.65 -8.23 4.84
N PRO A 93 9.53 -7.51 4.73
CA PRO A 93 8.26 -8.10 4.35
C PRO A 93 8.30 -8.53 2.87
N ILE A 94 7.95 -9.78 2.60
CA ILE A 94 8.03 -10.38 1.27
C ILE A 94 6.70 -11.04 0.93
N ASN A 95 6.26 -10.87 -0.31
CA ASN A 95 5.07 -11.51 -0.82
C ASN A 95 5.24 -13.05 -0.84
N PRO A 96 4.41 -13.82 -0.12
CA PRO A 96 4.50 -15.27 -0.06
C PRO A 96 4.15 -15.96 -1.39
N THR A 97 3.56 -15.24 -2.36
CA THR A 97 3.25 -15.80 -3.68
C THR A 97 4.39 -15.68 -4.70
N TYR A 98 5.53 -15.10 -4.29
CA TYR A 98 6.69 -14.99 -5.17
C TYR A 98 7.30 -16.37 -5.48
N THR A 99 7.78 -16.50 -6.71
CA THR A 99 8.50 -17.69 -7.16
C THR A 99 9.85 -17.84 -6.43
N ALA A 100 10.42 -19.04 -6.44
CA ALA A 100 11.74 -19.29 -5.88
C ALA A 100 12.81 -18.35 -6.46
N ARG A 101 12.70 -17.97 -7.75
CA ARG A 101 13.62 -17.04 -8.42
C ARG A 101 13.54 -15.63 -7.82
N GLU A 102 12.31 -15.14 -7.61
CA GLU A 102 12.08 -13.80 -7.02
C GLU A 102 12.54 -13.76 -5.57
N LEU A 103 12.21 -14.80 -4.80
CA LEU A 103 12.64 -14.95 -3.41
C LEU A 103 14.17 -15.02 -3.31
N THR A 104 14.86 -15.76 -4.19
CA THR A 104 16.33 -15.83 -4.24
C THR A 104 16.93 -14.43 -4.36
N HIS A 105 16.43 -13.63 -5.31
CA HIS A 105 16.95 -12.29 -5.50
C HIS A 105 16.84 -11.44 -4.23
N ILE A 106 15.66 -11.45 -3.61
CA ILE A 106 15.39 -10.62 -2.42
C ILE A 106 16.21 -11.11 -1.22
N LEU A 107 16.23 -12.42 -0.96
CA LEU A 107 16.97 -12.98 0.19
C LEU A 107 18.47 -12.73 0.09
N VAL A 108 19.03 -12.82 -1.12
CA VAL A 108 20.46 -12.54 -1.38
C VAL A 108 20.76 -11.06 -1.25
N ASP A 109 19.97 -10.15 -1.89
CA ASP A 109 20.19 -8.70 -1.82
C ASP A 109 19.98 -8.17 -0.39
N ALA A 110 19.00 -8.71 0.33
CA ALA A 110 18.77 -8.39 1.74
C ALA A 110 19.85 -8.98 2.67
N GLU A 111 20.62 -9.97 2.24
CA GLU A 111 21.49 -10.76 3.13
C GLU A 111 20.70 -11.25 4.36
N ALA A 112 19.58 -11.92 4.13
CA ALA A 112 18.66 -12.31 5.18
C ALA A 112 19.34 -13.26 6.19
N HIS A 113 19.39 -12.84 7.45
CA HIS A 113 19.96 -13.63 8.55
C HIS A 113 18.95 -14.61 9.15
N VAL A 114 17.68 -14.19 9.23
CA VAL A 114 16.56 -15.05 9.65
C VAL A 114 15.48 -14.97 8.58
N VAL A 115 14.87 -16.10 8.25
CA VAL A 115 13.68 -16.18 7.40
C VAL A 115 12.54 -16.76 8.21
N ILE A 116 11.49 -15.97 8.41
CA ILE A 116 10.25 -16.38 9.04
C ILE A 116 9.21 -16.59 7.93
N TYR A 117 8.59 -17.76 7.92
CA TYR A 117 7.66 -18.14 6.85
C TYR A 117 6.49 -18.95 7.41
N ASP A 118 5.35 -18.90 6.72
CA ASP A 118 4.19 -19.74 7.06
C ASP A 118 4.22 -21.12 6.38
N GLU A 119 3.31 -22.01 6.80
CA GLU A 119 3.24 -23.38 6.30
C GLU A 119 2.94 -23.43 4.79
N ASP A 120 2.15 -22.50 4.26
CA ASP A 120 1.69 -22.49 2.86
C ASP A 120 2.88 -22.36 1.88
N VAL A 121 3.99 -21.75 2.31
CA VAL A 121 5.19 -21.55 1.46
C VAL A 121 6.39 -22.43 1.84
N ALA A 122 6.26 -23.29 2.84
CA ALA A 122 7.34 -24.12 3.37
C ALA A 122 8.05 -24.93 2.26
N ALA A 123 7.29 -25.54 1.34
CA ALA A 123 7.84 -26.34 0.23
C ALA A 123 8.77 -25.55 -0.70
N THR A 124 8.60 -24.24 -0.80
CA THR A 124 9.46 -23.35 -1.61
C THR A 124 10.58 -22.76 -0.77
N VAL A 125 10.29 -22.32 0.46
CA VAL A 125 11.22 -21.55 1.28
C VAL A 125 12.29 -22.42 1.93
N GLU A 126 11.96 -23.62 2.42
CA GLU A 126 12.93 -24.49 3.12
C GLU A 126 14.11 -24.94 2.23
N PRO A 127 13.87 -25.49 1.03
CA PRO A 127 14.97 -25.82 0.13
C PRO A 127 15.79 -24.60 -0.29
N LEU A 128 15.12 -23.45 -0.44
CA LEU A 128 15.79 -22.21 -0.80
C LEU A 128 16.69 -21.71 0.32
N CYS A 129 16.24 -21.68 1.56
CA CYS A 129 17.04 -21.31 2.72
C CYS A 129 18.26 -22.23 2.87
N ALA A 130 18.09 -23.54 2.67
CA ALA A 130 19.19 -24.49 2.70
C ALA A 130 20.21 -24.20 1.60
N SER A 131 19.79 -23.95 0.36
CA SER A 131 20.67 -23.67 -0.78
C SER A 131 21.43 -22.35 -0.62
N LEU A 132 20.78 -21.33 -0.07
CA LEU A 132 21.37 -20.01 0.19
C LEU A 132 22.16 -19.95 1.51
N LYS A 133 22.16 -21.04 2.29
CA LYS A 133 22.80 -21.12 3.62
C LYS A 133 22.31 -20.03 4.56
N VAL A 134 21.00 -19.74 4.55
CA VAL A 134 20.39 -18.82 5.50
C VAL A 134 20.62 -19.37 6.92
N PRO A 135 21.18 -18.58 7.86
CA PRO A 135 21.53 -19.09 9.18
C PRO A 135 20.34 -19.67 9.96
N HIS A 136 19.16 -19.02 9.86
CA HIS A 136 17.98 -19.42 10.62
C HIS A 136 16.72 -19.35 9.76
N ALA A 137 15.93 -20.42 9.78
CA ALA A 137 14.64 -20.52 9.11
C ALA A 137 13.58 -20.96 10.14
N ILE A 138 12.53 -20.15 10.33
CA ILE A 138 11.52 -20.33 11.37
C ILE A 138 10.14 -20.44 10.72
N ARG A 139 9.53 -21.61 10.81
CA ARG A 139 8.14 -21.82 10.37
C ARG A 139 7.17 -21.37 11.47
N ILE A 140 6.20 -20.53 11.11
CA ILE A 140 5.15 -20.06 12.01
C ILE A 140 3.76 -20.40 11.48
N GLY A 141 2.77 -20.46 12.38
CA GLY A 141 1.37 -20.70 12.03
C GLY A 141 1.09 -22.09 11.45
N GLY A 142 -0.12 -22.29 10.93
CA GLY A 142 -0.55 -23.55 10.35
C GLY A 142 -0.66 -24.69 11.37
N LYS A 143 -0.60 -25.93 10.87
CA LYS A 143 -0.68 -27.15 11.70
C LYS A 143 0.67 -27.60 12.23
N THR A 144 1.74 -27.34 11.47
CA THR A 144 3.10 -27.83 11.74
C THR A 144 4.05 -26.71 12.14
N GLY A 145 3.70 -25.45 11.86
CA GLY A 145 4.44 -24.28 12.31
C GLY A 145 4.07 -23.89 13.74
N ARG A 146 4.93 -23.10 14.35
CA ARG A 146 4.78 -22.63 15.71
C ARG A 146 3.80 -21.44 15.77
N SER A 147 2.88 -21.45 16.74
CA SER A 147 2.04 -20.29 17.02
C SER A 147 2.82 -19.27 17.86
N LEU A 148 2.78 -18.01 17.44
CA LEU A 148 3.43 -16.92 18.17
C LEU A 148 2.59 -16.38 19.34
N ASP A 149 1.44 -16.96 19.63
CA ASP A 149 0.65 -16.64 20.83
C ASP A 149 1.01 -17.51 22.05
N ALA A 150 2.03 -18.34 21.94
CA ALA A 150 2.51 -19.21 23.03
C ALA A 150 2.88 -18.43 24.31
N TRP A 151 3.36 -17.20 24.16
CA TRP A 151 3.78 -16.36 25.29
C TRP A 151 2.66 -15.49 25.89
N LYS A 152 1.45 -15.55 25.38
CA LYS A 152 0.36 -14.65 25.78
C LYS A 152 0.01 -14.66 27.29
N GLN A 153 0.31 -15.75 27.99
CA GLN A 153 0.03 -15.88 29.42
C GLN A 153 1.25 -15.60 30.31
N ASP A 154 2.45 -15.44 29.75
CA ASP A 154 3.65 -15.19 30.53
C ASP A 154 3.77 -13.70 30.92
N ALA A 155 3.28 -13.38 32.12
CA ALA A 155 3.27 -12.02 32.65
C ALA A 155 4.67 -11.45 32.95
N ALA A 156 5.69 -12.30 33.07
CA ALA A 156 7.06 -11.88 33.36
C ALA A 156 7.83 -11.44 32.12
N LEU A 157 7.31 -11.67 30.92
CA LEU A 157 7.97 -11.26 29.67
C LEU A 157 7.97 -9.74 29.50
N ALA A 158 9.15 -9.20 29.37
CA ALA A 158 9.42 -7.82 29.00
C ALA A 158 10.18 -7.75 27.66
N LEU A 159 10.05 -6.65 26.94
CA LEU A 159 10.81 -6.40 25.74
C LEU A 159 12.33 -6.54 25.99
N PRO A 160 13.13 -7.00 25.01
CA PRO A 160 14.57 -7.01 25.12
C PRO A 160 15.12 -5.58 25.14
N GLU A 161 16.17 -5.36 25.96
CA GLU A 161 16.86 -4.07 26.01
C GLU A 161 18.29 -4.19 25.44
N PRO A 162 18.81 -3.14 24.81
CA PRO A 162 18.16 -1.86 24.52
C PRO A 162 17.19 -2.00 23.33
N LEU A 163 16.09 -1.23 23.34
CA LEU A 163 15.20 -1.09 22.20
C LEU A 163 15.91 -0.41 21.02
N PRO A 164 15.37 -0.52 19.78
CA PRO A 164 15.95 0.16 18.64
C PRO A 164 15.95 1.68 18.82
N ALA A 165 16.96 2.34 18.29
CA ALA A 165 17.00 3.79 18.18
C ALA A 165 16.09 4.30 17.03
N ALA A 166 15.68 5.55 17.12
CA ALA A 166 14.88 6.18 16.06
C ALA A 166 15.58 6.19 14.68
N SER A 167 16.91 6.26 14.68
CA SER A 167 17.76 6.23 13.47
C SER A 167 17.96 4.83 12.88
N ASP A 168 17.66 3.77 13.64
CA ASP A 168 17.86 2.41 13.15
C ASP A 168 16.88 2.10 12.00
N PHE A 169 17.33 1.27 11.06
CA PHE A 169 16.46 0.80 9.98
C PHE A 169 15.38 -0.14 10.54
N ALA A 170 14.12 0.28 10.35
CA ALA A 170 12.97 -0.51 10.76
C ALA A 170 12.58 -1.52 9.68
N THR A 171 12.52 -1.07 8.41
CA THR A 171 12.03 -1.90 7.32
C THR A 171 12.89 -1.74 6.08
N LEU A 172 13.12 -2.86 5.39
CA LEU A 172 13.63 -2.93 4.02
C LEU A 172 12.47 -3.43 3.13
N GLN A 173 11.77 -2.50 2.52
CA GLN A 173 10.57 -2.81 1.73
C GLN A 173 10.94 -2.96 0.25
N TYR A 174 10.78 -4.16 -0.31
CA TYR A 174 11.02 -4.35 -1.74
C TYR A 174 9.84 -3.85 -2.57
N THR A 175 10.15 -3.02 -3.59
CA THR A 175 9.18 -2.49 -4.54
C THR A 175 9.33 -3.19 -5.88
N GLY A 176 8.21 -3.60 -6.47
CA GLY A 176 8.19 -4.09 -7.84
C GLY A 176 8.50 -2.97 -8.82
N GLY A 177 9.74 -2.85 -9.24
CA GLY A 177 10.12 -1.94 -10.33
C GLY A 177 9.55 -2.46 -11.66
N THR A 178 9.02 -1.57 -12.49
CA THR A 178 8.47 -1.95 -13.81
C THR A 178 9.56 -2.21 -14.86
N THR A 179 10.80 -1.86 -14.54
CA THR A 179 11.94 -1.91 -15.47
C THR A 179 13.02 -2.91 -15.06
N GLY A 180 12.89 -3.62 -13.93
CA GLY A 180 13.96 -4.49 -13.45
C GLY A 180 13.57 -5.34 -12.25
N LEU A 181 14.59 -5.84 -11.56
CA LEU A 181 14.46 -6.58 -10.30
C LEU A 181 13.94 -5.66 -9.19
N PRO A 182 13.20 -6.18 -8.19
CA PRO A 182 12.74 -5.42 -7.05
C PRO A 182 13.89 -4.70 -6.33
N LYS A 183 13.64 -3.45 -5.89
CA LYS A 183 14.61 -2.63 -5.14
C LYS A 183 14.19 -2.53 -3.69
N GLY A 184 15.11 -2.73 -2.76
CA GLY A 184 14.86 -2.61 -1.33
C GLY A 184 14.95 -1.15 -0.87
N VAL A 185 13.86 -0.61 -0.38
CA VAL A 185 13.72 0.75 0.17
C VAL A 185 14.05 0.72 1.67
N ASN A 186 15.06 1.47 2.10
CA ASN A 186 15.43 1.60 3.51
C ASN A 186 14.59 2.68 4.21
N ILE A 187 13.86 2.29 5.24
CA ILE A 187 13.04 3.18 6.10
C ILE A 187 13.47 3.00 7.55
N THR A 188 13.78 4.11 8.24
CA THR A 188 14.11 4.14 9.66
C THR A 188 12.85 4.15 10.54
N HIS A 189 13.02 3.86 11.83
CA HIS A 189 11.93 3.99 12.80
C HIS A 189 11.41 5.43 12.90
N ALA A 190 12.29 6.44 12.84
CA ALA A 190 11.90 7.85 12.84
C ALA A 190 11.00 8.20 11.65
N GLN A 191 11.40 7.79 10.42
CA GLN A 191 10.62 8.03 9.20
C GLN A 191 9.24 7.38 9.27
N MET A 192 9.16 6.17 9.79
CA MET A 192 7.91 5.45 9.97
C MET A 192 7.03 6.12 11.02
N SER A 193 7.58 6.44 12.19
CA SER A 193 6.83 7.05 13.30
C SER A 193 6.30 8.44 12.97
N VAL A 194 7.09 9.26 12.27
CA VAL A 194 6.63 10.60 11.87
C VAL A 194 5.50 10.52 10.85
N ASN A 195 5.57 9.58 9.88
CA ASN A 195 4.49 9.44 8.92
C ASN A 195 3.18 8.92 9.53
N ILE A 196 3.27 8.07 10.56
CA ILE A 196 2.08 7.68 11.34
C ILE A 196 1.43 8.92 11.95
N SER A 197 2.20 9.79 12.57
CA SER A 197 1.70 11.00 13.21
C SER A 197 1.20 12.06 12.21
N GLN A 198 1.85 12.20 11.05
CA GLN A 198 1.37 13.06 9.96
C GLN A 198 -0.01 12.62 9.46
N ARG A 199 -0.25 11.32 9.30
CA ARG A 199 -1.55 10.77 8.89
C ARG A 199 -2.62 11.01 9.97
N GLU A 200 -2.25 10.83 11.23
CA GLU A 200 -3.14 11.11 12.36
C GLU A 200 -3.52 12.60 12.42
N ALA A 201 -2.59 13.51 12.13
CA ALA A 201 -2.90 14.94 12.02
C ALA A 201 -3.85 15.28 10.88
N ALA A 202 -3.77 14.56 9.75
CA ALA A 202 -4.61 14.80 8.59
C ALA A 202 -6.02 14.20 8.74
N LEU A 203 -6.11 13.00 9.34
CA LEU A 203 -7.35 12.26 9.53
C LEU A 203 -7.34 11.55 10.88
N PRO A 204 -7.70 12.26 11.96
CA PRO A 204 -7.67 11.76 13.32
C PRO A 204 -8.47 10.47 13.51
N THR A 205 -7.91 9.56 14.30
CA THR A 205 -8.59 8.36 14.76
C THR A 205 -9.33 8.63 16.09
N ARG A 206 -10.31 7.79 16.39
CA ARG A 206 -10.93 7.75 17.71
C ARG A 206 -10.20 6.74 18.58
N ALA A 207 -9.41 7.25 19.51
CA ALA A 207 -8.62 6.39 20.41
C ALA A 207 -9.52 5.38 21.16
N ASP A 208 -9.06 4.14 21.24
CA ASP A 208 -9.73 3.01 21.91
C ASP A 208 -11.08 2.56 21.29
N ASP A 209 -11.55 3.22 20.20
CA ASP A 209 -12.85 2.97 19.58
C ASP A 209 -12.77 2.50 18.11
N GLU A 210 -11.60 2.49 17.50
CA GLU A 210 -11.47 2.06 16.11
C GLU A 210 -11.45 0.53 15.97
N ARG A 211 -12.18 0.05 14.97
CA ARG A 211 -12.17 -1.35 14.51
C ARG A 211 -11.81 -1.33 13.03
N ILE A 212 -10.58 -1.73 12.74
CA ILE A 212 -9.96 -1.61 11.42
C ILE A 212 -9.92 -2.97 10.76
N LEU A 213 -10.56 -3.12 9.60
CA LEU A 213 -10.53 -4.36 8.84
C LEU A 213 -9.28 -4.41 7.94
N CYS A 214 -8.47 -5.44 8.11
CA CYS A 214 -7.27 -5.70 7.32
C CYS A 214 -7.46 -6.91 6.42
N MET A 215 -7.87 -6.71 5.16
CA MET A 215 -7.84 -7.72 4.11
C MET A 215 -6.66 -7.55 3.17
N MET A 216 -6.06 -6.34 3.13
CA MET A 216 -4.88 -6.09 2.34
C MET A 216 -3.68 -6.83 2.92
N PRO A 217 -2.76 -7.36 2.07
CA PRO A 217 -1.63 -8.15 2.56
C PRO A 217 -0.70 -7.37 3.49
N LEU A 218 -0.40 -7.90 4.67
CA LEU A 218 0.47 -7.29 5.68
C LEU A 218 1.97 -7.31 5.29
N PHE A 219 2.34 -7.89 4.17
CA PHE A 219 3.65 -7.68 3.57
C PHE A 219 3.72 -6.38 2.72
N HIS A 220 2.58 -5.76 2.43
CA HIS A 220 2.51 -4.54 1.64
C HIS A 220 2.47 -3.30 2.53
N VAL A 221 3.27 -2.28 2.21
CA VAL A 221 3.40 -1.05 3.00
C VAL A 221 2.06 -0.36 3.30
N PHE A 222 1.09 -0.41 2.38
CA PHE A 222 -0.25 0.16 2.58
C PHE A 222 -0.99 -0.51 3.75
N ALA A 223 -1.01 -1.85 3.81
CA ALA A 223 -1.68 -2.57 4.89
C ALA A 223 -0.96 -2.37 6.23
N VAL A 224 0.37 -2.41 6.24
CA VAL A 224 1.16 -2.12 7.45
C VAL A 224 0.84 -0.71 7.96
N ALA A 225 0.82 0.27 7.08
CA ALA A 225 0.58 1.66 7.45
C ALA A 225 -0.87 1.91 7.86
N MET A 226 -1.84 1.53 7.02
CA MET A 226 -3.25 1.92 7.19
C MET A 226 -4.04 0.97 8.08
N CYS A 227 -3.51 -0.23 8.38
CA CYS A 227 -4.14 -1.17 9.28
C CYS A 227 -3.30 -1.40 10.54
N LEU A 228 -2.10 -2.01 10.42
CA LEU A 228 -1.31 -2.47 11.56
C LEU A 228 -0.85 -1.32 12.46
N HIS A 229 -0.16 -0.33 11.88
CA HIS A 229 0.36 0.80 12.66
C HIS A 229 -0.76 1.71 13.16
N LEU A 230 -1.79 1.94 12.34
CA LEU A 230 -2.91 2.78 12.74
C LEU A 230 -3.68 2.18 13.92
N ALA A 231 -3.94 0.86 13.91
CA ALA A 231 -4.57 0.16 15.02
C ALA A 231 -3.74 0.30 16.31
N ALA A 232 -2.43 0.08 16.25
CA ALA A 232 -1.55 0.22 17.40
C ALA A 232 -1.49 1.67 17.91
N TYR A 233 -1.43 2.66 17.02
CA TYR A 233 -1.38 4.07 17.38
C TYR A 233 -2.63 4.53 18.13
N CYS A 234 -3.81 4.20 17.62
CA CYS A 234 -5.08 4.60 18.22
C CYS A 234 -5.58 3.63 19.31
N ARG A 235 -4.85 2.56 19.60
CA ARG A 235 -5.25 1.49 20.53
C ARG A 235 -6.57 0.83 20.12
N GLY A 236 -6.82 0.80 18.80
CA GLY A 236 -7.98 0.18 18.20
C GLY A 236 -7.83 -1.33 18.02
N ARG A 237 -8.87 -1.96 17.50
CA ARG A 237 -8.87 -3.39 17.17
C ARG A 237 -8.50 -3.58 15.72
N LEU A 238 -7.50 -4.42 15.44
CA LEU A 238 -7.19 -4.91 14.09
C LEU A 238 -7.92 -6.23 13.85
N VAL A 239 -8.86 -6.22 12.93
CA VAL A 239 -9.58 -7.42 12.48
C VAL A 239 -8.91 -7.91 11.21
N ILE A 240 -8.25 -9.07 11.27
CA ILE A 240 -7.42 -9.61 10.20
C ILE A 240 -8.24 -10.64 9.41
N MET A 241 -8.34 -10.41 8.12
CA MET A 241 -8.92 -11.32 7.15
C MET A 241 -7.79 -12.07 6.42
N PRO A 242 -7.65 -13.39 6.58
CA PRO A 242 -6.54 -14.14 5.97
C PRO A 242 -6.51 -14.10 4.45
N ARG A 243 -7.67 -14.24 3.81
CA ARG A 243 -7.84 -14.20 2.35
C ARG A 243 -9.11 -13.42 2.02
N TYR A 244 -9.00 -12.52 1.05
CA TYR A 244 -10.14 -11.75 0.58
C TYR A 244 -11.23 -12.64 -0.01
N LYS A 245 -12.44 -12.50 0.52
CA LYS A 245 -13.70 -13.06 0.00
C LYS A 245 -14.80 -12.04 0.26
N PRO A 246 -15.55 -11.59 -0.76
CA PRO A 246 -16.58 -10.56 -0.59
C PRO A 246 -17.60 -10.87 0.50
N ASP A 247 -18.15 -12.10 0.53
CA ASP A 247 -19.13 -12.53 1.53
C ASP A 247 -18.59 -12.40 2.95
N VAL A 248 -17.35 -12.89 3.18
CA VAL A 248 -16.70 -12.85 4.49
C VAL A 248 -16.39 -11.42 4.90
N LEU A 249 -16.04 -10.55 3.94
CA LEU A 249 -15.79 -9.14 4.21
C LEU A 249 -17.08 -8.45 4.68
N LEU A 250 -18.20 -8.64 3.96
CA LEU A 250 -19.48 -8.05 4.31
C LEU A 250 -19.99 -8.55 5.68
N ASP A 251 -19.81 -9.86 5.98
CA ASP A 251 -20.11 -10.43 7.31
C ASP A 251 -19.25 -9.77 8.40
N LEU A 252 -17.93 -9.63 8.17
CA LEU A 252 -17.01 -9.00 9.13
C LEU A 252 -17.36 -7.52 9.38
N LEU A 253 -17.77 -6.76 8.36
CA LEU A 253 -18.21 -5.37 8.52
C LEU A 253 -19.30 -5.26 9.58
N VAL A 254 -20.29 -6.14 9.53
CA VAL A 254 -21.44 -6.15 10.45
C VAL A 254 -21.04 -6.75 11.80
N ARG A 255 -20.53 -7.98 11.81
CA ARG A 255 -20.24 -8.74 13.03
C ARG A 255 -19.23 -8.05 13.94
N GLU A 256 -18.13 -7.54 13.37
CA GLU A 256 -17.09 -6.84 14.11
C GLU A 256 -17.37 -5.34 14.23
N ARG A 257 -18.49 -4.84 13.68
CA ARG A 257 -18.87 -3.43 13.67
C ARG A 257 -17.71 -2.53 13.20
N ILE A 258 -17.16 -2.86 12.04
CA ILE A 258 -15.97 -2.19 11.49
C ILE A 258 -16.23 -0.69 11.34
N THR A 259 -15.26 0.12 11.78
CA THR A 259 -15.32 1.58 11.70
C THR A 259 -14.47 2.15 10.58
N ARG A 260 -13.38 1.43 10.19
CA ARG A 260 -12.48 1.85 9.13
C ARG A 260 -12.18 0.69 8.17
N LEU A 261 -12.31 0.98 6.87
CA LEU A 261 -12.13 0.03 5.78
C LEU A 261 -11.03 0.51 4.81
N PRO A 262 -9.75 0.24 5.08
CA PRO A 262 -8.67 0.46 4.10
C PRO A 262 -8.72 -0.62 3.01
N ALA A 263 -8.82 -0.22 1.73
CA ALA A 263 -8.86 -1.16 0.61
C ALA A 263 -8.27 -0.56 -0.67
N GLY A 264 -8.05 -1.41 -1.68
CA GLY A 264 -7.77 -0.94 -3.03
C GLY A 264 -9.07 -0.74 -3.83
N PRO A 265 -9.04 0.00 -4.95
CA PRO A 265 -10.21 0.29 -5.77
C PRO A 265 -10.99 -0.95 -6.20
N THR A 266 -10.30 -2.02 -6.53
CA THR A 266 -10.91 -3.29 -6.98
C THR A 266 -11.81 -3.95 -5.94
N VAL A 267 -11.52 -3.72 -4.65
CA VAL A 267 -12.38 -4.21 -3.55
C VAL A 267 -13.71 -3.47 -3.56
N PHE A 268 -13.68 -2.14 -3.66
CA PHE A 268 -14.90 -1.31 -3.71
C PHE A 268 -15.75 -1.63 -4.94
N ILE A 269 -15.12 -1.77 -6.12
CA ILE A 269 -15.79 -2.17 -7.37
C ILE A 269 -16.45 -3.54 -7.20
N GLY A 270 -15.72 -4.51 -6.64
CA GLY A 270 -16.23 -5.86 -6.42
C GLY A 270 -17.39 -5.91 -5.43
N LEU A 271 -17.31 -5.16 -4.33
CA LEU A 271 -18.37 -5.10 -3.32
C LEU A 271 -19.65 -4.46 -3.87
N LEU A 272 -19.55 -3.35 -4.62
CA LEU A 272 -20.69 -2.69 -5.25
C LEU A 272 -21.46 -3.60 -6.23
N SER A 273 -20.79 -4.62 -6.78
CA SER A 273 -21.38 -5.59 -7.68
C SER A 273 -21.87 -6.85 -6.99
N HIS A 274 -21.69 -6.97 -5.66
CA HIS A 274 -22.00 -8.17 -4.92
C HIS A 274 -23.47 -8.19 -4.47
N GLU A 275 -24.16 -9.32 -4.61
CA GLU A 275 -25.59 -9.46 -4.31
C GLU A 275 -25.96 -9.11 -2.87
N ALA A 276 -25.12 -9.48 -1.88
CA ALA A 276 -25.34 -9.19 -0.48
C ALA A 276 -25.06 -7.72 -0.10
N PHE A 277 -24.46 -6.91 -0.99
CA PHE A 277 -24.03 -5.56 -0.66
C PHE A 277 -25.20 -4.66 -0.22
N ALA A 278 -26.30 -4.69 -0.96
CA ALA A 278 -27.47 -3.85 -0.68
C ALA A 278 -28.16 -4.15 0.66
N ALA A 279 -28.00 -5.38 1.17
CA ALA A 279 -28.57 -5.83 2.45
C ALA A 279 -27.58 -5.65 3.63
N THR A 280 -26.34 -5.22 3.38
CA THR A 280 -25.32 -5.07 4.41
C THR A 280 -25.54 -3.82 5.23
N ASP A 281 -25.46 -3.93 6.57
CA ASP A 281 -25.51 -2.79 7.47
C ASP A 281 -24.13 -2.09 7.57
N PHE A 282 -24.04 -0.91 7.01
CA PHE A 282 -22.84 -0.05 7.05
C PHE A 282 -22.85 0.98 8.18
N SER A 283 -23.84 0.97 9.08
CA SER A 283 -24.04 2.01 10.10
C SER A 283 -22.85 2.23 11.05
N SER A 284 -22.01 1.21 11.25
CA SER A 284 -20.78 1.34 12.04
C SER A 284 -19.59 1.89 11.26
N LEU A 285 -19.62 1.84 9.91
CA LEU A 285 -18.52 2.27 9.06
C LEU A 285 -18.47 3.81 9.00
N ARG A 286 -17.39 4.37 9.50
CA ARG A 286 -17.17 5.84 9.54
C ARG A 286 -16.30 6.33 8.40
N THR A 287 -15.34 5.52 7.99
CA THR A 287 -14.37 5.92 6.97
C THR A 287 -13.96 4.72 6.14
N ALA A 288 -14.04 4.86 4.83
CA ALA A 288 -13.39 3.99 3.87
C ALA A 288 -12.17 4.71 3.26
N TYR A 289 -11.12 3.97 2.95
CA TYR A 289 -9.92 4.52 2.33
C TYR A 289 -9.59 3.80 1.05
N SER A 290 -9.27 4.54 0.00
CA SER A 290 -8.69 3.99 -1.20
C SER A 290 -7.24 4.44 -1.37
N GLY A 291 -6.39 3.53 -1.78
CA GLY A 291 -5.00 3.81 -2.06
C GLY A 291 -4.35 2.72 -2.92
N SER A 292 -3.07 2.89 -3.19
CA SER A 292 -2.27 1.97 -4.00
C SER A 292 -2.58 1.96 -5.51
N ALA A 293 -3.73 2.45 -5.94
CA ALA A 293 -4.14 2.62 -7.33
C ALA A 293 -5.20 3.73 -7.41
N PRO A 294 -5.44 4.32 -8.59
CA PRO A 294 -6.52 5.27 -8.79
C PRO A 294 -7.88 4.67 -8.53
N LEU A 295 -8.76 5.42 -7.87
CA LEU A 295 -10.17 5.07 -7.67
C LEU A 295 -11.00 5.75 -8.75
N PRO A 296 -11.82 5.03 -9.55
CA PRO A 296 -12.75 5.66 -10.49
C PRO A 296 -13.78 6.53 -9.77
N GLU A 297 -14.01 7.74 -10.26
CA GLU A 297 -14.97 8.68 -9.66
C GLU A 297 -16.38 8.08 -9.55
N GLU A 298 -16.79 7.31 -10.55
CA GLU A 298 -18.09 6.64 -10.54
C GLU A 298 -18.21 5.62 -9.40
N THR A 299 -17.13 4.92 -9.07
CA THR A 299 -17.07 4.00 -7.92
C THR A 299 -17.24 4.76 -6.60
N LEU A 300 -16.54 5.90 -6.44
CA LEU A 300 -16.65 6.76 -5.27
C LEU A 300 -18.10 7.25 -5.09
N ARG A 301 -18.71 7.76 -6.16
CA ARG A 301 -20.08 8.27 -6.15
C ARG A 301 -21.10 7.19 -5.77
N LYS A 302 -21.01 5.98 -6.39
CA LYS A 302 -21.91 4.85 -6.09
C LYS A 302 -21.76 4.36 -4.67
N TRP A 303 -20.53 4.24 -4.18
CA TRP A 303 -20.25 3.79 -2.82
C TRP A 303 -20.87 4.77 -1.80
N GLN A 304 -20.63 6.06 -1.94
CA GLN A 304 -21.17 7.06 -1.01
C GLN A 304 -22.70 7.09 -1.03
N ALA A 305 -23.32 6.99 -2.22
CA ALA A 305 -24.78 6.95 -2.34
C ALA A 305 -25.39 5.72 -1.65
N ALA A 306 -24.71 4.58 -1.71
CA ALA A 306 -25.22 3.33 -1.14
C ALA A 306 -24.94 3.17 0.36
N THR A 307 -23.81 3.67 0.88
CA THR A 307 -23.37 3.44 2.26
C THR A 307 -23.49 4.66 3.17
N GLY A 308 -23.63 5.86 2.59
CA GLY A 308 -23.54 7.13 3.31
C GLY A 308 -22.12 7.51 3.76
N THR A 309 -21.12 6.62 3.59
CA THR A 309 -19.74 6.81 4.04
C THR A 309 -18.86 7.17 2.86
N PRO A 310 -18.07 8.25 2.91
CA PRO A 310 -17.16 8.60 1.82
C PRO A 310 -15.98 7.62 1.74
N ILE A 311 -15.46 7.41 0.53
CA ILE A 311 -14.13 6.84 0.35
C ILE A 311 -13.14 8.00 0.28
N LEU A 312 -12.19 8.04 1.19
CA LEU A 312 -11.12 9.03 1.21
C LEU A 312 -9.90 8.48 0.46
N GLU A 313 -9.30 9.31 -0.37
CA GLU A 313 -8.12 8.93 -1.13
C GLU A 313 -6.85 9.55 -0.55
N GLY A 314 -5.73 8.89 -0.76
CA GLY A 314 -4.42 9.40 -0.45
C GLY A 314 -3.40 8.94 -1.48
N PHE A 315 -2.36 9.74 -1.65
CA PHE A 315 -1.26 9.43 -2.53
C PHE A 315 0.02 9.21 -1.74
N GLY A 316 0.82 8.28 -2.24
CA GLY A 316 2.14 8.01 -1.72
C GLY A 316 2.75 6.76 -2.34
N GLN A 317 3.95 6.46 -1.88
CA GLN A 317 4.74 5.32 -2.35
C GLN A 317 5.66 4.85 -1.24
N THR A 318 6.22 3.67 -1.38
CA THR A 318 7.10 3.08 -0.38
C THR A 318 8.25 4.01 0.01
N GLU A 319 8.83 4.69 -0.96
CA GLU A 319 9.93 5.67 -0.83
C GLU A 319 9.54 6.92 -0.02
N ALA A 320 8.24 7.11 0.24
CA ALA A 320 7.69 8.26 0.95
C ALA A 320 7.12 7.93 2.34
N GLY A 321 7.38 6.76 2.88
CA GLY A 321 7.16 6.35 4.25
C GLY A 321 5.78 5.97 4.78
N PRO A 322 4.66 5.67 4.04
CA PRO A 322 4.44 5.71 2.59
C PRO A 322 3.55 6.86 2.09
N VAL A 323 3.01 7.75 2.93
CA VAL A 323 1.94 8.71 2.54
C VAL A 323 2.48 10.13 2.41
N LEU A 324 2.06 10.81 1.34
CA LEU A 324 2.42 12.20 1.01
C LEU A 324 1.22 13.15 1.10
N THR A 325 0.06 12.72 0.63
CA THR A 325 -1.19 13.50 0.66
C THR A 325 -2.35 12.69 1.20
N TYR A 326 -3.35 13.38 1.70
CA TYR A 326 -4.54 12.73 2.22
C TYR A 326 -5.77 13.63 2.10
N VAL A 327 -6.89 13.07 1.59
CA VAL A 327 -8.19 13.73 1.63
C VAL A 327 -8.70 13.74 3.07
N ARG A 328 -9.14 14.90 3.54
CA ARG A 328 -9.66 15.09 4.90
C ARG A 328 -11.17 14.84 4.94
N GLU A 329 -11.67 14.40 6.10
CA GLU A 329 -13.09 14.29 6.32
C GLU A 329 -13.76 15.66 6.16
N GLY A 330 -14.91 15.71 5.47
CA GLY A 330 -15.63 16.97 5.17
C GLY A 330 -15.00 17.85 4.07
N ALA A 331 -13.87 17.44 3.50
CA ALA A 331 -13.17 18.17 2.44
C ALA A 331 -12.90 17.27 1.22
N LEU A 332 -13.88 16.40 0.88
CA LEU A 332 -13.79 15.50 -0.26
C LEU A 332 -13.86 16.30 -1.57
N LYS A 333 -12.89 16.06 -2.44
CA LYS A 333 -12.86 16.58 -3.80
C LYS A 333 -12.63 15.40 -4.76
N ALA A 334 -13.63 15.10 -5.57
CA ALA A 334 -13.56 13.99 -6.52
C ALA A 334 -12.34 14.12 -7.46
N GLY A 335 -11.67 13.00 -7.75
CA GLY A 335 -10.47 12.96 -8.58
C GLY A 335 -9.19 13.49 -7.91
N SER A 336 -9.28 14.00 -6.66
CA SER A 336 -8.11 14.47 -5.92
C SER A 336 -7.66 13.46 -4.88
N VAL A 337 -6.35 13.40 -4.66
CA VAL A 337 -5.71 12.65 -3.57
C VAL A 337 -5.45 13.51 -2.32
N GLY A 338 -6.05 14.69 -2.27
CA GLY A 338 -6.01 15.61 -1.13
C GLY A 338 -4.80 16.53 -1.08
N PRO A 339 -4.75 17.39 -0.04
CA PRO A 339 -3.63 18.26 0.24
C PRO A 339 -2.46 17.48 0.85
N VAL A 340 -1.29 18.11 0.89
CA VAL A 340 -0.07 17.56 1.51
C VAL A 340 -0.24 17.31 3.01
N LEU A 341 0.43 16.27 3.50
CA LEU A 341 0.55 16.02 4.94
C LEU A 341 1.40 17.12 5.63
N PRO A 342 1.16 17.39 6.91
CA PRO A 342 2.02 18.30 7.68
C PRO A 342 3.50 17.91 7.56
N LEU A 343 4.39 18.90 7.55
CA LEU A 343 5.85 18.73 7.39
C LEU A 343 6.25 18.04 6.06
N THR A 344 5.37 18.01 5.08
CA THR A 344 5.65 17.52 3.74
C THR A 344 5.57 18.66 2.75
N GLU A 345 6.52 18.73 1.86
CA GLU A 345 6.50 19.66 0.73
C GLU A 345 6.36 18.86 -0.57
N LEU A 346 5.44 19.26 -1.42
CA LEU A 346 5.30 18.75 -2.78
C LEU A 346 5.48 19.90 -3.78
N GLN A 347 6.12 19.61 -4.88
CA GLN A 347 6.23 20.51 -6.02
C GLN A 347 5.92 19.73 -7.30
N ILE A 348 5.32 20.43 -8.25
CA ILE A 348 5.21 19.96 -9.63
C ILE A 348 6.36 20.56 -10.39
N VAL A 349 7.10 19.73 -11.13
CA VAL A 349 8.21 20.19 -11.97
C VAL A 349 8.00 19.75 -13.41
N ASP A 350 8.50 20.57 -14.32
CA ASP A 350 8.46 20.27 -15.75
C ASP A 350 9.09 18.89 -16.05
N VAL A 351 8.41 18.10 -16.88
CA VAL A 351 8.77 16.69 -17.12
C VAL A 351 10.09 16.54 -17.88
N GLU A 352 10.43 17.50 -18.76
CA GLU A 352 11.63 17.45 -19.60
C GLU A 352 12.85 17.88 -18.79
N THR A 353 12.78 19.04 -18.16
CA THR A 353 13.91 19.60 -17.41
C THR A 353 14.08 18.98 -16.02
N GLY A 354 12.97 18.57 -15.40
CA GLY A 354 12.92 18.06 -14.02
C GLY A 354 13.26 19.11 -12.96
N THR A 355 13.44 20.38 -13.32
CA THR A 355 13.93 21.43 -12.41
C THR A 355 13.02 22.64 -12.33
N LYS A 356 12.41 23.07 -13.45
CA LYS A 356 11.48 24.20 -13.50
C LYS A 356 10.24 23.86 -12.68
N VAL A 357 9.99 24.62 -11.60
CA VAL A 357 8.78 24.47 -10.79
C VAL A 357 7.60 25.09 -11.54
N LEU A 358 6.49 24.36 -11.56
CA LEU A 358 5.24 24.73 -12.22
C LEU A 358 4.22 25.24 -11.20
N GLY A 359 3.26 26.04 -11.68
CA GLY A 359 2.18 26.60 -10.88
C GLY A 359 0.93 25.73 -10.79
N ALA A 360 -0.11 26.27 -10.13
CA ALA A 360 -1.41 25.61 -10.04
C ALA A 360 -2.03 25.40 -11.43
N GLY A 361 -2.59 24.21 -11.68
CA GLY A 361 -3.20 23.80 -12.94
C GLY A 361 -2.19 23.38 -14.02
N GLU A 362 -0.88 23.49 -13.79
CA GLU A 362 0.13 22.99 -14.70
C GLU A 362 0.51 21.54 -14.38
N ILE A 363 0.60 20.70 -15.43
CA ILE A 363 0.90 19.27 -15.31
C ILE A 363 2.40 19.02 -15.39
N GLY A 364 2.95 18.26 -14.45
CA GLY A 364 4.37 17.90 -14.44
C GLY A 364 4.67 16.72 -13.51
N GLU A 365 5.95 16.42 -13.30
CA GLU A 365 6.39 15.38 -12.37
C GLU A 365 6.29 15.89 -10.92
N ILE A 366 5.71 15.06 -10.05
CA ILE A 366 5.63 15.34 -8.62
C ILE A 366 6.98 15.02 -7.97
N ARG A 367 7.53 15.98 -7.22
CA ARG A 367 8.63 15.72 -6.30
C ARG A 367 8.26 16.05 -4.87
N ALA A 368 8.83 15.30 -3.93
CA ALA A 368 8.47 15.36 -2.51
C ALA A 368 9.68 15.61 -1.62
N ARG A 369 9.48 16.35 -0.53
CA ARG A 369 10.45 16.50 0.55
C ARG A 369 9.72 16.45 1.90
N GLY A 370 10.32 15.76 2.88
CA GLY A 370 9.72 15.63 4.20
C GLY A 370 10.50 14.66 5.09
N PRO A 371 10.21 14.66 6.41
CA PRO A 371 10.94 13.83 7.37
C PRO A 371 10.68 12.33 7.19
N GLN A 372 9.66 11.94 6.46
CA GLN A 372 9.27 10.55 6.20
C GLN A 372 9.97 9.93 4.97
N ILE A 373 10.65 10.73 4.14
CA ILE A 373 11.25 10.27 2.89
C ILE A 373 12.37 9.26 3.17
N MET A 374 12.45 8.21 2.37
CA MET A 374 13.40 7.10 2.51
C MET A 374 14.85 7.55 2.64
N SER A 375 15.67 6.71 3.25
CA SER A 375 17.12 6.91 3.31
C SER A 375 17.83 6.53 2.01
N GLY A 376 17.17 5.83 1.10
CA GLY A 376 17.68 5.37 -0.19
C GLY A 376 17.41 3.88 -0.44
N TYR A 377 17.83 3.41 -1.62
CA TYR A 377 17.72 2.00 -2.00
C TYR A 377 18.95 1.22 -1.54
N ARG A 378 18.72 0.03 -0.97
CA ARG A 378 19.80 -0.88 -0.59
C ARG A 378 20.64 -1.30 -1.80
N ASN A 379 21.96 -1.22 -1.68
CA ASN A 379 22.93 -1.63 -2.69
C ASN A 379 22.69 -1.02 -4.09
N ARG A 380 22.01 0.15 -4.17
CA ARG A 380 21.65 0.83 -5.42
C ARG A 380 21.97 2.33 -5.35
N PRO A 381 23.26 2.72 -5.25
CA PRO A 381 23.63 4.13 -5.12
C PRO A 381 23.23 4.97 -6.32
N LYS A 382 23.28 4.40 -7.53
CA LYS A 382 22.92 5.11 -8.77
C LYS A 382 21.43 5.41 -8.80
N GLU A 383 20.58 4.40 -8.60
CA GLU A 383 19.12 4.56 -8.58
C GLU A 383 18.66 5.44 -7.40
N THR A 384 19.42 5.41 -6.28
CA THR A 384 19.18 6.34 -5.16
C THR A 384 19.44 7.78 -5.58
N ALA A 385 20.58 8.05 -6.25
CA ALA A 385 20.90 9.40 -6.73
C ALA A 385 19.95 9.88 -7.84
N GLU A 386 19.40 8.97 -8.64
CA GLU A 386 18.36 9.28 -9.63
C GLU A 386 17.01 9.64 -8.98
N ALA A 387 16.64 8.96 -7.90
CA ALA A 387 15.38 9.19 -7.19
C ALA A 387 15.47 10.37 -6.20
N LEU A 388 16.59 10.50 -5.49
CA LEU A 388 16.84 11.55 -4.50
C LEU A 388 17.83 12.57 -5.04
N ARG A 389 17.32 13.72 -5.51
CA ARG A 389 18.12 14.80 -6.10
C ARG A 389 17.92 16.08 -5.30
N ASP A 390 19.00 16.70 -4.84
CA ASP A 390 18.98 17.97 -4.13
C ASP A 390 18.00 18.00 -2.93
N GLY A 391 17.89 16.87 -2.22
CA GLY A 391 16.99 16.72 -1.07
C GLY A 391 15.51 16.45 -1.43
N TRP A 392 15.20 16.24 -2.71
CA TRP A 392 13.86 15.91 -3.19
C TRP A 392 13.78 14.48 -3.69
N LEU A 393 12.73 13.79 -3.32
CA LEU A 393 12.31 12.52 -3.92
C LEU A 393 11.51 12.83 -5.19
N TYR A 394 12.01 12.41 -6.35
CA TYR A 394 11.27 12.42 -7.61
C TYR A 394 10.43 11.16 -7.69
N THR A 395 9.11 11.34 -7.65
CA THR A 395 8.19 10.22 -7.44
C THR A 395 8.01 9.35 -8.69
N GLY A 396 8.27 9.91 -9.87
CA GLY A 396 7.95 9.30 -11.14
C GLY A 396 6.44 9.30 -11.44
N ASP A 397 5.66 10.00 -10.64
CA ASP A 397 4.23 10.21 -10.87
C ASP A 397 3.99 11.61 -11.44
N ILE A 398 3.10 11.71 -12.42
CA ILE A 398 2.69 12.95 -13.06
C ILE A 398 1.40 13.43 -12.41
N GLY A 399 1.32 14.71 -12.13
CA GLY A 399 0.14 15.30 -11.53
C GLY A 399 0.12 16.82 -11.64
N GLU A 400 -0.84 17.39 -10.99
CA GLU A 400 -1.04 18.82 -10.84
C GLU A 400 -1.63 19.13 -9.47
N PHE A 401 -1.70 20.39 -9.10
CA PHE A 401 -2.46 20.86 -7.94
C PHE A 401 -3.28 22.09 -8.34
N ASP A 402 -4.39 22.30 -7.62
CA ASP A 402 -5.24 23.46 -7.83
C ASP A 402 -4.89 24.60 -6.88
N GLU A 403 -5.56 25.75 -7.04
CA GLU A 403 -5.36 26.94 -6.21
C GLU A 403 -5.65 26.71 -4.71
N GLN A 404 -6.37 25.64 -4.36
CA GLN A 404 -6.67 25.25 -2.98
C GLN A 404 -5.63 24.27 -2.41
N GLY A 405 -4.64 23.87 -3.21
CA GLY A 405 -3.60 22.92 -2.82
C GLY A 405 -4.01 21.44 -2.84
N TYR A 406 -5.08 21.09 -3.58
CA TYR A 406 -5.48 19.71 -3.78
C TYR A 406 -4.72 19.09 -4.96
N PHE A 407 -4.05 17.98 -4.72
CA PHE A 407 -3.30 17.27 -5.74
C PHE A 407 -4.17 16.26 -6.50
N THR A 408 -3.96 16.19 -7.80
CA THR A 408 -4.54 15.20 -8.70
C THR A 408 -3.42 14.42 -9.38
N ILE A 409 -3.44 13.10 -9.29
CA ILE A 409 -2.49 12.23 -9.99
C ILE A 409 -3.04 11.94 -11.38
N ARG A 410 -2.26 12.30 -12.41
CA ARG A 410 -2.64 12.07 -13.80
C ARG A 410 -2.24 10.69 -14.30
N ASP A 411 -0.97 10.31 -14.11
CA ASP A 411 -0.47 8.98 -14.45
C ASP A 411 0.95 8.77 -13.91
N ARG A 412 1.59 7.69 -14.29
CA ARG A 412 3.02 7.48 -14.14
C ARG A 412 3.79 8.04 -15.33
N LYS A 413 4.92 8.69 -15.08
CA LYS A 413 5.82 9.24 -16.12
C LYS A 413 6.18 8.20 -17.19
N LYS A 414 6.41 6.95 -16.78
CA LYS A 414 6.76 5.82 -17.66
C LYS A 414 5.58 5.19 -18.41
N ASP A 415 4.35 5.43 -17.95
CA ASP A 415 3.11 4.89 -18.55
C ASP A 415 2.45 5.92 -19.49
N MET A 416 2.90 7.19 -19.43
CA MET A 416 2.52 8.24 -20.35
C MET A 416 2.89 7.84 -21.79
N ALA A 417 1.98 8.02 -22.72
CA ALA A 417 2.19 7.80 -24.16
C ALA A 417 2.44 9.13 -24.89
N ILE A 418 3.27 9.11 -25.92
CA ILE A 418 3.50 10.26 -26.80
C ILE A 418 2.84 9.98 -28.14
N VAL A 419 1.63 10.52 -28.34
CA VAL A 419 0.81 10.30 -29.54
C VAL A 419 0.89 11.52 -30.45
N GLY A 420 1.60 11.40 -31.58
CA GLY A 420 1.76 12.52 -32.51
C GLY A 420 2.38 13.77 -31.88
N GLY A 421 3.28 13.60 -30.91
CA GLY A 421 3.94 14.70 -30.18
C GLY A 421 3.17 15.22 -28.98
N TYR A 422 1.98 14.68 -28.68
CA TYR A 422 1.19 15.06 -27.50
C TYR A 422 1.32 14.04 -26.39
N ASN A 423 1.51 14.52 -25.15
CA ASN A 423 1.45 13.67 -23.96
C ASN A 423 0.01 13.20 -23.72
N VAL A 424 -0.17 11.90 -23.69
CA VAL A 424 -1.45 11.25 -23.37
C VAL A 424 -1.26 10.43 -22.10
N TYR A 425 -2.16 10.62 -21.17
CA TYR A 425 -2.19 9.90 -19.90
C TYR A 425 -3.26 8.78 -19.99
N PRO A 426 -2.87 7.50 -20.09
CA PRO A 426 -3.81 6.39 -20.23
C PRO A 426 -4.92 6.37 -19.18
N ARG A 427 -4.62 6.85 -17.98
CA ARG A 427 -5.63 6.96 -16.91
C ARG A 427 -6.83 7.85 -17.28
N GLU A 428 -6.61 8.94 -18.01
CA GLU A 428 -7.69 9.81 -18.46
C GLU A 428 -8.67 9.05 -19.38
N VAL A 429 -8.13 8.12 -20.18
CA VAL A 429 -8.94 7.23 -21.03
C VAL A 429 -9.68 6.20 -20.19
N ASP A 430 -9.02 5.64 -19.15
CA ASP A 430 -9.66 4.72 -18.21
C ASP A 430 -10.88 5.38 -17.55
N GLU A 431 -10.76 6.61 -17.05
CA GLU A 431 -11.85 7.34 -16.39
C GLU A 431 -13.05 7.56 -17.31
N VAL A 432 -12.79 7.91 -18.56
CA VAL A 432 -13.87 8.06 -19.57
C VAL A 432 -14.54 6.73 -19.83
N LEU A 433 -13.79 5.64 -19.96
CA LEU A 433 -14.37 4.30 -20.14
C LEU A 433 -15.19 3.87 -18.93
N TYR A 434 -14.71 4.13 -17.69
CA TYR A 434 -15.47 3.84 -16.46
C TYR A 434 -16.78 4.62 -16.34
N SER A 435 -16.89 5.78 -16.98
CA SER A 435 -18.14 6.56 -17.00
C SER A 435 -19.24 5.94 -17.85
N HIS A 436 -18.91 5.00 -18.74
CA HIS A 436 -19.91 4.30 -19.56
C HIS A 436 -20.72 3.29 -18.73
N ALA A 437 -22.04 3.27 -18.88
CA ALA A 437 -22.96 2.48 -18.07
C ALA A 437 -22.64 0.97 -18.04
N ASP A 438 -22.19 0.43 -19.18
CA ASP A 438 -21.90 -0.98 -19.38
C ASP A 438 -20.51 -1.43 -18.91
N VAL A 439 -19.60 -0.49 -18.60
CA VAL A 439 -18.23 -0.82 -18.23
C VAL A 439 -18.13 -1.17 -16.75
N LYS A 440 -17.51 -2.30 -16.47
CA LYS A 440 -17.13 -2.75 -15.13
C LYS A 440 -15.71 -2.34 -14.78
N GLU A 441 -14.75 -2.63 -15.71
CA GLU A 441 -13.35 -2.29 -15.55
C GLU A 441 -12.75 -1.88 -16.91
N ALA A 442 -11.78 -0.98 -16.86
CA ALA A 442 -11.05 -0.56 -18.05
C ALA A 442 -9.58 -0.29 -17.73
N ALA A 443 -8.71 -0.55 -18.69
CA ALA A 443 -7.30 -0.20 -18.61
C ALA A 443 -6.73 0.07 -20.01
N ALA A 444 -6.28 1.30 -20.22
CA ALA A 444 -5.63 1.76 -21.44
C ALA A 444 -4.10 1.75 -21.31
N SER A 445 -3.41 1.72 -22.44
CA SER A 445 -1.96 1.87 -22.50
C SER A 445 -1.54 2.41 -23.85
N GLY A 446 -0.42 3.17 -23.87
CA GLY A 446 0.29 3.49 -25.09
C GLY A 446 0.96 2.24 -25.67
N VAL A 447 0.83 2.06 -26.97
CA VAL A 447 1.52 1.00 -27.73
C VAL A 447 2.20 1.61 -28.95
N PRO A 448 3.30 1.00 -29.45
CA PRO A 448 3.97 1.50 -30.64
C PRO A 448 3.01 1.65 -31.84
N ASP A 449 3.13 2.75 -32.56
CA ASP A 449 2.38 3.07 -33.77
C ASP A 449 3.31 3.65 -34.84
N SER A 450 3.22 3.14 -36.05
CA SER A 450 4.16 3.51 -37.13
C SER A 450 3.99 4.95 -37.63
N TYR A 451 2.83 5.57 -37.41
CA TYR A 451 2.51 6.92 -37.89
C TYR A 451 2.60 7.97 -36.79
N TYR A 452 2.04 7.67 -35.62
CA TYR A 452 1.99 8.61 -34.49
C TYR A 452 3.09 8.41 -33.46
N GLY A 453 3.99 7.44 -33.65
CA GLY A 453 4.97 7.00 -32.64
C GLY A 453 4.37 6.05 -31.63
N GLU A 454 3.30 6.49 -30.96
CA GLU A 454 2.46 5.65 -30.11
C GLU A 454 0.98 5.89 -30.43
N SER A 455 0.13 4.92 -30.09
CA SER A 455 -1.33 5.05 -30.10
C SER A 455 -1.91 4.45 -28.81
N ILE A 456 -3.11 4.86 -28.43
CA ILE A 456 -3.77 4.32 -27.25
C ILE A 456 -4.59 3.10 -27.65
N ARG A 457 -4.46 2.01 -26.86
CA ARG A 457 -5.36 0.84 -26.92
C ARG A 457 -5.83 0.52 -25.51
N ALA A 458 -6.99 -0.16 -25.38
CA ALA A 458 -7.55 -0.50 -24.08
C ALA A 458 -8.12 -1.92 -24.03
N TYR A 459 -8.04 -2.55 -22.86
CA TYR A 459 -8.86 -3.67 -22.46
C TYR A 459 -10.04 -3.15 -21.63
N VAL A 460 -11.23 -3.71 -21.89
CA VAL A 460 -12.46 -3.38 -21.17
C VAL A 460 -13.16 -4.65 -20.74
N VAL A 461 -13.57 -4.70 -19.48
CA VAL A 461 -14.45 -5.72 -18.91
C VAL A 461 -15.84 -5.11 -18.79
N LEU A 462 -16.82 -5.73 -19.41
CA LEU A 462 -18.21 -5.31 -19.30
C LEU A 462 -18.86 -5.85 -18.03
N LYS A 463 -19.93 -5.18 -17.59
CA LYS A 463 -20.83 -5.71 -16.56
C LYS A 463 -21.59 -6.92 -17.09
N GLU A 464 -22.04 -7.77 -16.19
CA GLU A 464 -22.87 -8.92 -16.54
C GLU A 464 -24.16 -8.46 -17.26
N GLY A 465 -24.47 -9.09 -18.39
CA GLY A 465 -25.61 -8.74 -19.22
C GLY A 465 -25.47 -7.48 -20.07
N ALA A 466 -24.36 -6.74 -19.96
CA ALA A 466 -24.09 -5.57 -20.81
C ALA A 466 -23.82 -5.95 -22.27
N ARG A 467 -24.11 -5.03 -23.22
CA ARG A 467 -24.07 -5.30 -24.66
C ARG A 467 -23.25 -4.29 -25.47
N ALA A 468 -22.59 -3.35 -24.82
CA ALA A 468 -21.77 -2.37 -25.52
C ALA A 468 -20.69 -3.04 -26.38
N SER A 469 -20.58 -2.65 -27.63
CA SER A 469 -19.49 -3.07 -28.52
C SER A 469 -18.24 -2.24 -28.32
N ALA A 470 -17.12 -2.68 -28.86
CA ALA A 470 -15.89 -1.88 -28.86
C ALA A 470 -16.08 -0.55 -29.59
N GLU A 471 -16.86 -0.53 -30.66
CA GLU A 471 -17.22 0.65 -31.45
C GLU A 471 -18.04 1.65 -30.64
N ASP A 472 -19.00 1.18 -29.82
CA ASP A 472 -19.80 2.04 -28.93
C ASP A 472 -18.89 2.73 -27.88
N LEU A 473 -17.95 1.98 -27.31
CA LEU A 473 -17.00 2.51 -26.34
C LEU A 473 -16.00 3.50 -26.96
N ILE A 474 -15.55 3.25 -28.19
CA ILE A 474 -14.72 4.20 -28.95
C ILE A 474 -15.53 5.48 -29.25
N ALA A 475 -16.81 5.34 -29.64
CA ALA A 475 -17.69 6.49 -29.87
C ALA A 475 -17.90 7.31 -28.57
N HIS A 476 -18.08 6.62 -27.43
CA HIS A 476 -18.13 7.26 -26.11
C HIS A 476 -16.84 8.04 -25.81
N CYS A 477 -15.67 7.45 -26.04
CA CYS A 477 -14.40 8.14 -25.89
C CYS A 477 -14.28 9.36 -26.82
N ARG A 478 -14.72 9.27 -28.06
CA ARG A 478 -14.70 10.41 -29.03
C ARG A 478 -15.54 11.59 -28.57
N SER A 479 -16.63 11.33 -27.86
CA SER A 479 -17.52 12.38 -27.36
C SER A 479 -16.95 13.09 -26.11
N ASN A 480 -15.97 12.49 -25.43
CA ASN A 480 -15.47 12.95 -24.14
C ASN A 480 -13.96 13.26 -24.13
N LEU A 481 -13.21 12.92 -25.18
CA LEU A 481 -11.76 13.09 -25.25
C LEU A 481 -11.33 13.83 -26.52
N ALA A 482 -10.21 14.53 -26.43
CA ALA A 482 -9.54 15.07 -27.62
C ALA A 482 -9.14 13.92 -28.56
N ARG A 483 -9.19 14.16 -29.88
CA ARG A 483 -9.03 13.13 -30.92
C ARG A 483 -7.78 12.26 -30.74
N TYR A 484 -6.64 12.85 -30.35
CA TYR A 484 -5.37 12.14 -30.18
C TYR A 484 -5.32 11.23 -28.93
N LYS A 485 -6.27 11.41 -27.98
CA LYS A 485 -6.42 10.58 -26.78
C LYS A 485 -7.36 9.38 -26.97
N VAL A 486 -8.18 9.41 -28.04
CA VAL A 486 -9.17 8.36 -28.28
C VAL A 486 -8.46 7.03 -28.58
N PRO A 487 -8.85 5.92 -27.95
CA PRO A 487 -8.28 4.62 -28.25
C PRO A 487 -8.43 4.26 -29.73
N SER A 488 -7.35 3.85 -30.36
CA SER A 488 -7.35 3.33 -31.72
C SER A 488 -8.06 1.98 -31.81
N LYS A 489 -8.02 1.21 -30.71
CA LYS A 489 -8.68 -0.09 -30.59
C LYS A 489 -9.05 -0.41 -29.14
N ILE A 490 -10.21 -1.02 -28.94
CA ILE A 490 -10.66 -1.54 -27.64
C ILE A 490 -10.91 -3.04 -27.79
N TYR A 491 -10.44 -3.81 -26.81
CA TYR A 491 -10.65 -5.25 -26.72
C TYR A 491 -11.52 -5.56 -25.51
N LEU A 492 -12.63 -6.26 -25.75
CA LEU A 492 -13.48 -6.76 -24.67
C LEU A 492 -12.88 -8.05 -24.12
N VAL A 493 -12.62 -8.08 -22.83
CA VAL A 493 -11.97 -9.20 -22.15
C VAL A 493 -12.76 -9.63 -20.92
N ALA A 494 -12.58 -10.88 -20.47
CA ALA A 494 -13.23 -11.37 -19.26
C ALA A 494 -12.64 -10.76 -17.98
N GLU A 495 -11.31 -10.48 -17.97
CA GLU A 495 -10.61 -9.91 -16.83
C GLU A 495 -9.39 -9.10 -17.28
N LEU A 496 -8.97 -8.13 -16.46
CA LEU A 496 -7.73 -7.40 -16.67
C LEU A 496 -6.53 -8.15 -16.05
N PRO A 497 -5.32 -8.03 -16.65
CA PRO A 497 -4.10 -8.56 -16.03
C PRO A 497 -3.84 -7.85 -14.69
N ARG A 498 -3.51 -8.64 -13.65
CA ARG A 498 -3.30 -8.12 -12.29
C ARG A 498 -1.96 -8.54 -11.72
N THR A 499 -1.43 -7.67 -10.88
CA THR A 499 -0.30 -7.98 -10.01
C THR A 499 -0.78 -8.86 -8.84
N THR A 500 0.16 -9.45 -8.13
CA THR A 500 -0.10 -10.27 -6.92
C THR A 500 -0.78 -9.52 -5.77
N VAL A 501 -0.77 -8.18 -5.80
CA VAL A 501 -1.48 -7.31 -4.84
C VAL A 501 -2.81 -6.77 -5.39
N GLY A 502 -3.31 -7.33 -6.50
CA GLY A 502 -4.62 -7.01 -7.09
C GLY A 502 -4.68 -5.74 -7.94
N LYS A 503 -3.56 -5.04 -8.17
CA LYS A 503 -3.49 -3.88 -9.06
C LYS A 503 -3.48 -4.34 -10.52
N VAL A 504 -3.96 -3.48 -11.44
CA VAL A 504 -3.77 -3.70 -12.87
C VAL A 504 -2.27 -3.77 -13.19
N ASP A 505 -1.84 -4.86 -13.81
CA ASP A 505 -0.46 -5.03 -14.28
C ASP A 505 -0.26 -4.31 -15.62
N ARG A 506 0.08 -3.03 -15.55
CA ARG A 506 0.30 -2.16 -16.72
C ARG A 506 1.38 -2.69 -17.66
N LYS A 507 2.41 -3.36 -17.13
CA LYS A 507 3.48 -3.95 -17.95
C LYS A 507 2.95 -5.09 -18.82
N THR A 508 2.26 -6.04 -18.20
CA THR A 508 1.62 -7.16 -18.92
C THR A 508 0.53 -6.65 -19.85
N LEU A 509 -0.26 -5.65 -19.44
CA LEU A 509 -1.27 -4.99 -20.27
C LEU A 509 -0.65 -4.44 -21.55
N ARG A 510 0.40 -3.61 -21.44
CA ARG A 510 1.08 -2.99 -22.58
C ARG A 510 1.65 -4.04 -23.54
N GLN A 511 2.28 -5.08 -23.00
CA GLN A 511 2.83 -6.18 -23.81
C GLN A 511 1.74 -6.92 -24.60
N LYS A 512 0.63 -7.26 -23.95
CA LYS A 512 -0.50 -7.93 -24.62
C LYS A 512 -1.13 -7.04 -25.67
N LEU A 513 -1.44 -5.78 -25.34
CA LEU A 513 -2.03 -4.82 -26.29
C LEU A 513 -1.11 -4.55 -27.50
N ALA A 514 0.20 -4.54 -27.32
CA ALA A 514 1.16 -4.41 -28.41
C ALA A 514 1.19 -5.64 -29.31
N ALA A 515 1.02 -6.84 -28.74
CA ALA A 515 1.03 -8.10 -29.50
C ALA A 515 -0.26 -8.34 -30.31
N GLU A 516 -1.37 -7.71 -29.94
CA GLU A 516 -2.67 -7.81 -30.65
C GLU A 516 -2.81 -6.83 -31.82
N GLY A 517 -1.79 -6.12 -32.16
CA GLY A 517 -1.73 -5.14 -33.24
C GLY A 517 -1.10 -5.63 -34.46
#